data_a8121dbdfd1f0c3603bfb91ff3abb9e5
#
_entry.id   a8121dbdfd1f0c3603bfb91ff3abb9e5
#
_cell.length_a   1.000
_cell.length_b   1.000
_cell.length_c   1.000
_cell.angle_alpha   90.00
_cell.angle_beta   90.00
_cell.angle_gamma   90.00
#
_symmetry.space_group_name_H-M   'P 1'
#
loop_
_entity.id
_entity.type
_entity.pdbx_description
1 polymer ?
#
loop_
_entity_poly.entity_id
_entity_poly.type
_entity_poly.pdbx_seq_one_letter_code
_entity_poly.pdbx_strand_id
1 'polypeptide(L)'
;MKIVLKNITKKYKNKEVLSHLNFEFDNKIYAFIGHNGSGKSTLMRIITKLIEPTQGEVIFYQNDKIIDYKKVKFGYLSQEFNAFKEFTVYEQLEYFAIMKKINKKAYSNEIKKVLMEVNLWENKDVKCKNLSGGMIRRLGIAQTLLGSPDVIILDEPVVGLDPDERMRFMEIIKSIQLDIPIIFSTHIIDDISSLSPEIIFFKNGQIKFNGSSSQFIDSAKGKVYLCPREDLGKVKERITSIKISENTYRVIASNTLNYDFLQDITPCMEDAYIFLNQDDWYVIRLFKINDFYIKEI
;
A
#
# COMPACT_ATOMS: atom_id res chain seq x y z
N MET A 1 0.93 17.67 9.48
CA MET A 1 -0.49 17.44 9.04
C MET A 1 -1.07 16.26 9.79
N LYS A 2 -2.33 16.34 10.30
CA LYS A 2 -3.03 15.20 10.89
C LYS A 2 -4.39 15.05 10.19
N ILE A 3 -4.79 13.79 9.89
CA ILE A 3 -6.07 13.48 9.23
C ILE A 3 -6.87 12.60 10.18
N VAL A 4 -8.10 12.99 10.48
CA VAL A 4 -8.99 12.26 11.40
C VAL A 4 -10.21 11.77 10.64
N LEU A 5 -10.41 10.46 10.66
CA LEU A 5 -11.61 9.80 10.17
C LEU A 5 -12.60 9.66 11.34
N LYS A 6 -13.82 10.19 11.19
CA LYS A 6 -14.88 10.04 12.18
C LYS A 6 -16.06 9.29 11.57
N ASN A 7 -16.26 8.07 12.03
CA ASN A 7 -17.40 7.21 11.69
C ASN A 7 -17.64 7.06 10.17
N ILE A 8 -16.56 6.89 9.39
CA ILE A 8 -16.62 6.81 7.93
C ILE A 8 -17.34 5.54 7.50
N THR A 9 -18.47 5.70 6.83
CA THR A 9 -19.22 4.62 6.18
C THR A 9 -19.42 4.96 4.71
N LYS A 10 -19.22 3.97 3.82
CA LYS A 10 -19.49 4.12 2.38
C LYS A 10 -20.31 2.96 1.86
N LYS A 11 -21.46 3.29 1.26
CA LYS A 11 -22.34 2.36 0.57
C LYS A 11 -22.42 2.70 -0.91
N TYR A 12 -22.37 1.69 -1.75
CA TYR A 12 -22.70 1.79 -3.18
C TYR A 12 -23.93 0.91 -3.44
N LYS A 13 -25.05 1.54 -3.74
CA LYS A 13 -26.34 0.84 -3.84
C LYS A 13 -26.59 0.02 -2.54
N ASN A 14 -26.62 -1.31 -2.67
CA ASN A 14 -26.91 -2.23 -1.55
C ASN A 14 -25.64 -2.80 -0.89
N LYS A 15 -24.41 -2.44 -1.37
CA LYS A 15 -23.17 -2.96 -0.83
C LYS A 15 -22.49 -1.92 0.06
N GLU A 16 -22.31 -2.25 1.34
CA GLU A 16 -21.48 -1.48 2.25
C GLU A 16 -20.00 -1.87 2.00
N VAL A 17 -19.19 -0.88 1.61
CA VAL A 17 -17.78 -1.06 1.26
C VAL A 17 -16.86 -0.62 2.40
N LEU A 18 -17.31 0.38 3.20
CA LEU A 18 -16.63 0.80 4.42
C LEU A 18 -17.66 0.92 5.53
N SER A 19 -17.32 0.44 6.73
CA SER A 19 -18.23 0.34 7.87
C SER A 19 -17.63 1.01 9.11
N HIS A 20 -18.18 2.17 9.48
CA HIS A 20 -17.91 2.89 10.73
C HIS A 20 -16.42 3.08 11.08
N LEU A 21 -15.59 3.44 10.10
CA LEU A 21 -14.16 3.60 10.31
C LEU A 21 -13.86 4.86 11.15
N ASN A 22 -13.06 4.65 12.19
CA ASN A 22 -12.46 5.70 12.98
C ASN A 22 -10.96 5.49 13.00
N PHE A 23 -10.18 6.49 12.58
CA PHE A 23 -8.73 6.40 12.53
C PHE A 23 -8.08 7.79 12.48
N GLU A 24 -6.84 7.90 12.94
CA GLU A 24 -6.05 9.13 12.87
C GLU A 24 -4.72 8.84 12.15
N PHE A 25 -4.40 9.66 11.15
CA PHE A 25 -3.12 9.63 10.46
C PHE A 25 -2.29 10.84 10.87
N ASP A 26 -1.08 10.55 11.35
CA ASP A 26 -0.03 11.54 11.64
C ASP A 26 0.98 11.59 10.49
N ASN A 27 2.09 12.32 10.70
CA ASN A 27 3.21 12.41 9.76
C ASN A 27 4.05 11.12 9.76
N LYS A 28 3.48 10.04 9.26
CA LYS A 28 4.10 8.72 9.14
C LYS A 28 3.80 8.10 7.77
N ILE A 29 4.49 7.02 7.46
CA ILE A 29 4.19 6.16 6.31
C ILE A 29 3.19 5.09 6.75
N TYR A 30 2.09 4.94 6.03
CA TYR A 30 1.02 3.96 6.27
C TYR A 30 0.87 3.05 5.07
N ALA A 31 0.93 1.74 5.30
CA ALA A 31 0.65 0.73 4.29
C ALA A 31 -0.76 0.16 4.48
N PHE A 32 -1.64 0.38 3.52
CA PHE A 32 -2.96 -0.23 3.47
C PHE A 32 -2.85 -1.63 2.85
N ILE A 33 -3.07 -2.66 3.65
CA ILE A 33 -3.01 -4.05 3.23
C ILE A 33 -4.40 -4.67 3.29
N GLY A 34 -4.69 -5.59 2.38
CA GLY A 34 -5.95 -6.34 2.33
C GLY A 34 -6.26 -6.77 0.90
N HIS A 35 -7.18 -7.73 0.75
CA HIS A 35 -7.57 -8.23 -0.57
C HIS A 35 -8.24 -7.16 -1.45
N ASN A 36 -8.37 -7.43 -2.74
CA ASN A 36 -9.07 -6.54 -3.68
C ASN A 36 -10.55 -6.42 -3.28
N GLY A 37 -11.04 -5.17 -3.26
CA GLY A 37 -12.41 -4.88 -2.80
C GLY A 37 -12.59 -4.78 -1.29
N SER A 38 -11.52 -4.83 -0.48
CA SER A 38 -11.60 -4.63 0.98
C SER A 38 -11.89 -3.18 1.42
N GLY A 39 -11.86 -2.21 0.48
CA GLY A 39 -12.20 -0.81 0.76
C GLY A 39 -11.04 0.18 0.70
N LYS A 40 -9.78 -0.26 0.51
CA LYS A 40 -8.57 0.59 0.50
C LYS A 40 -8.69 1.80 -0.42
N SER A 41 -8.87 1.57 -1.73
CA SER A 41 -8.99 2.65 -2.73
C SER A 41 -10.20 3.54 -2.48
N THR A 42 -11.30 2.98 -1.95
CA THR A 42 -12.49 3.77 -1.58
C THR A 42 -12.16 4.74 -0.45
N LEU A 43 -11.45 4.29 0.59
CA LEU A 43 -11.03 5.16 1.69
C LEU A 43 -10.05 6.24 1.21
N MET A 44 -9.06 5.89 0.37
CA MET A 44 -8.13 6.86 -0.22
C MET A 44 -8.86 7.95 -1.02
N ARG A 45 -9.87 7.58 -1.81
CA ARG A 45 -10.70 8.54 -2.55
C ARG A 45 -11.56 9.41 -1.63
N ILE A 46 -11.99 8.91 -0.48
CA ILE A 46 -12.70 9.70 0.54
C ILE A 46 -11.75 10.69 1.22
N ILE A 47 -10.53 10.26 1.59
CA ILE A 47 -9.53 11.14 2.19
C ILE A 47 -9.16 12.28 1.23
N THR A 48 -9.00 11.98 -0.07
CA THR A 48 -8.70 13.00 -1.10
C THR A 48 -9.92 13.83 -1.52
N LYS A 49 -11.09 13.58 -0.93
CA LYS A 49 -12.35 14.26 -1.31
C LYS A 49 -12.75 14.08 -2.77
N LEU A 50 -12.27 13.03 -3.43
CA LEU A 50 -12.73 12.64 -4.77
C LEU A 50 -14.12 12.02 -4.73
N ILE A 51 -14.50 11.40 -3.61
CA ILE A 51 -15.84 10.92 -3.34
C ILE A 51 -16.23 11.26 -1.89
N GLU A 52 -17.53 11.51 -1.66
CA GLU A 52 -18.02 11.74 -0.31
C GLU A 52 -18.36 10.41 0.38
N PRO A 53 -18.15 10.28 1.70
CA PRO A 53 -18.66 9.15 2.47
C PRO A 53 -20.20 9.20 2.50
N THR A 54 -20.84 8.05 2.77
CA THR A 54 -22.31 8.00 3.00
C THR A 54 -22.66 8.55 4.39
N GLN A 55 -21.76 8.30 5.36
CA GLN A 55 -21.86 8.83 6.73
C GLN A 55 -20.46 9.11 7.25
N GLY A 56 -20.37 10.00 8.24
CA GLY A 56 -19.13 10.41 8.85
C GLY A 56 -18.43 11.53 8.11
N GLU A 57 -17.27 11.92 8.59
CA GLU A 57 -16.50 13.03 8.05
C GLU A 57 -14.98 12.79 8.14
N VAL A 58 -14.24 13.42 7.23
CA VAL A 58 -12.78 13.51 7.28
C VAL A 58 -12.40 14.93 7.69
N ILE A 59 -11.65 15.05 8.77
CA ILE A 59 -11.20 16.32 9.34
C ILE A 59 -9.70 16.45 9.19
N PHE A 60 -9.24 17.61 8.75
CA PHE A 60 -7.82 17.91 8.58
C PHE A 60 -7.36 18.90 9.63
N TYR A 61 -6.19 18.61 10.24
CA TYR A 61 -5.56 19.50 11.20
C TYR A 61 -4.16 19.91 10.72
N GLN A 62 -3.84 21.16 10.88
CA GLN A 62 -2.50 21.70 10.71
C GLN A 62 -2.15 22.54 11.95
N ASN A 63 -1.05 22.20 12.62
CA ASN A 63 -0.66 22.82 13.89
C ASN A 63 -1.83 22.85 14.90
N ASP A 64 -2.48 21.69 15.09
CA ASP A 64 -3.62 21.44 15.98
C ASP A 64 -4.89 22.27 15.71
N LYS A 65 -4.95 22.96 14.56
CA LYS A 65 -6.13 23.71 14.11
C LYS A 65 -6.81 23.00 12.96
N ILE A 66 -8.14 22.96 13.00
CA ILE A 66 -8.93 22.45 11.88
C ILE A 66 -8.74 23.38 10.69
N ILE A 67 -8.46 22.79 9.53
CA ILE A 67 -8.34 23.50 8.27
C ILE A 67 -9.38 23.01 7.25
N ASP A 68 -9.81 23.92 6.37
CA ASP A 68 -10.65 23.57 5.23
C ASP A 68 -9.87 22.65 4.28
N TYR A 69 -10.46 21.50 3.88
CA TYR A 69 -9.84 20.55 2.95
C TYR A 69 -9.41 21.20 1.62
N LYS A 70 -10.09 22.28 1.19
CA LYS A 70 -9.74 23.04 -0.03
C LYS A 70 -8.35 23.69 0.05
N LYS A 71 -7.81 23.84 1.25
CA LYS A 71 -6.45 24.35 1.48
C LYS A 71 -5.41 23.26 1.55
N VAL A 72 -5.82 21.98 1.64
CA VAL A 72 -4.93 20.81 1.69
C VAL A 72 -4.46 20.48 0.29
N LYS A 73 -3.15 20.43 0.11
CA LYS A 73 -2.52 20.03 -1.16
C LYS A 73 -2.31 18.53 -1.16
N PHE A 74 -3.07 17.81 -1.97
CA PHE A 74 -2.91 16.38 -2.13
C PHE A 74 -1.96 16.02 -3.27
N GLY A 75 -1.02 15.11 -3.00
CA GLY A 75 -0.33 14.33 -4.00
C GLY A 75 -1.06 12.98 -4.14
N TYR A 76 -1.76 12.74 -5.24
CA TYR A 76 -2.49 11.50 -5.44
C TYR A 76 -2.05 10.78 -6.71
N LEU A 77 -1.58 9.54 -6.56
CA LEU A 77 -1.31 8.61 -7.65
C LEU A 77 -2.38 7.53 -7.67
N SER A 78 -3.20 7.52 -8.70
CA SER A 78 -4.22 6.48 -8.90
C SER A 78 -3.60 5.19 -9.43
N GLN A 79 -4.28 4.07 -9.20
CA GLN A 79 -3.89 2.77 -9.75
C GLN A 79 -3.77 2.81 -11.29
N GLU A 80 -4.71 3.49 -11.97
CA GLU A 80 -4.77 3.63 -13.42
C GLU A 80 -4.06 4.92 -13.90
N PHE A 81 -2.92 5.27 -13.29
CA PHE A 81 -2.17 6.43 -13.77
C PHE A 81 -1.64 6.20 -15.17
N ASN A 82 -1.94 7.15 -16.06
CA ASN A 82 -1.43 7.20 -17.42
C ASN A 82 -0.84 8.58 -17.72
N ALA A 83 0.28 8.58 -18.44
CA ALA A 83 0.89 9.80 -18.94
C ALA A 83 0.25 10.27 -20.26
N PHE A 84 0.29 11.57 -20.55
CA PHE A 84 -0.15 12.14 -21.83
C PHE A 84 0.84 11.75 -22.93
N LYS A 85 0.47 10.85 -23.81
CA LYS A 85 1.36 10.18 -24.77
C LYS A 85 2.20 11.12 -25.62
N GLU A 86 1.64 12.25 -26.04
CA GLU A 86 2.31 13.20 -26.96
C GLU A 86 3.14 14.27 -26.21
N PHE A 87 2.98 14.40 -24.90
CA PHE A 87 3.78 15.31 -24.10
C PHE A 87 5.14 14.69 -23.79
N THR A 88 6.14 15.53 -23.66
CA THR A 88 7.40 15.15 -22.99
C THR A 88 7.18 15.03 -21.49
N VAL A 89 8.11 14.38 -20.82
CA VAL A 89 8.13 14.27 -19.34
C VAL A 89 8.06 15.68 -18.71
N TYR A 90 8.82 16.65 -19.24
CA TYR A 90 8.82 18.01 -18.75
C TYR A 90 7.47 18.71 -18.99
N GLU A 91 6.93 18.65 -20.20
CA GLU A 91 5.66 19.28 -20.57
C GLU A 91 4.50 18.73 -19.72
N GLN A 92 4.50 17.45 -19.39
CA GLN A 92 3.49 16.90 -18.49
C GLN A 92 3.56 17.54 -17.10
N LEU A 93 4.74 17.64 -16.50
CA LEU A 93 4.87 18.27 -15.19
C LEU A 93 4.60 19.78 -15.25
N GLU A 94 4.97 20.45 -16.33
CA GLU A 94 4.63 21.87 -16.55
C GLU A 94 3.11 22.08 -16.59
N TYR A 95 2.39 21.22 -17.33
CA TYR A 95 0.92 21.24 -17.34
C TYR A 95 0.34 21.14 -15.93
N PHE A 96 0.82 20.18 -15.11
CA PHE A 96 0.34 20.02 -13.74
C PHE A 96 0.80 21.14 -12.81
N ALA A 97 1.96 21.72 -13.03
CA ALA A 97 2.41 22.91 -12.28
C ALA A 97 1.45 24.09 -12.50
N ILE A 98 1.03 24.31 -13.74
CA ILE A 98 0.05 25.36 -14.09
C ILE A 98 -1.31 25.05 -13.46
N MET A 99 -1.79 23.82 -13.56
CA MET A 99 -3.07 23.39 -12.94
C MET A 99 -3.06 23.55 -11.41
N LYS A 100 -1.94 23.26 -10.77
CA LYS A 100 -1.74 23.46 -9.33
C LYS A 100 -1.49 24.93 -8.95
N LYS A 101 -1.50 25.86 -9.92
CA LYS A 101 -1.25 27.30 -9.75
C LYS A 101 0.10 27.62 -9.10
N ILE A 102 1.12 26.82 -9.40
CA ILE A 102 2.48 27.08 -8.95
C ILE A 102 3.01 28.32 -9.69
N ASN A 103 3.71 29.19 -8.97
CA ASN A 103 4.25 30.43 -9.55
C ASN A 103 5.18 30.11 -10.74
N LYS A 104 4.96 30.77 -11.88
CA LYS A 104 5.74 30.58 -13.11
C LYS A 104 7.26 30.72 -12.90
N LYS A 105 7.69 31.61 -12.02
CA LYS A 105 9.12 31.81 -11.70
C LYS A 105 9.72 30.64 -10.90
N ALA A 106 8.88 29.83 -10.23
CA ALA A 106 9.31 28.75 -9.33
C ALA A 106 9.17 27.37 -9.96
N TYR A 107 8.18 27.14 -10.86
CA TYR A 107 7.84 25.78 -11.30
C TYR A 107 8.97 25.09 -12.06
N SER A 108 9.78 25.82 -12.83
CA SER A 108 10.89 25.23 -13.58
C SER A 108 11.93 24.57 -12.64
N ASN A 109 12.27 25.25 -11.53
CA ASN A 109 13.17 24.69 -10.53
C ASN A 109 12.51 23.52 -9.78
N GLU A 110 11.23 23.63 -9.51
CA GLU A 110 10.47 22.57 -8.81
C GLU A 110 10.33 21.33 -9.68
N ILE A 111 10.02 21.48 -10.97
CA ILE A 111 10.01 20.37 -11.95
C ILE A 111 11.38 19.69 -11.99
N LYS A 112 12.46 20.50 -12.09
CA LYS A 112 13.82 19.95 -12.08
C LYS A 112 14.06 19.12 -10.81
N LYS A 113 13.71 19.67 -9.64
CA LYS A 113 13.88 19.01 -8.35
C LYS A 113 13.16 17.66 -8.33
N VAL A 114 11.85 17.62 -8.61
CA VAL A 114 11.07 16.36 -8.55
C VAL A 114 11.51 15.35 -9.60
N LEU A 115 11.95 15.79 -10.79
CA LEU A 115 12.51 14.88 -11.81
C LEU A 115 13.85 14.29 -11.40
N MET A 116 14.68 15.02 -10.67
CA MET A 116 15.92 14.50 -10.09
C MET A 116 15.62 13.48 -8.98
N GLU A 117 14.66 13.76 -8.11
CA GLU A 117 14.24 12.85 -7.02
C GLU A 117 13.76 11.49 -7.56
N VAL A 118 13.11 11.47 -8.71
CA VAL A 118 12.62 10.21 -9.32
C VAL A 118 13.55 9.66 -10.42
N ASN A 119 14.76 10.19 -10.59
CA ASN A 119 15.72 9.81 -11.61
C ASN A 119 15.16 9.85 -13.05
N LEU A 120 14.44 10.91 -13.41
CA LEU A 120 13.91 11.17 -14.74
C LEU A 120 14.39 12.46 -15.39
N TRP A 121 15.30 13.21 -14.75
CA TRP A 121 15.78 14.48 -15.30
C TRP A 121 16.41 14.34 -16.68
N GLU A 122 17.25 13.32 -16.90
CA GLU A 122 17.90 13.06 -18.19
C GLU A 122 16.90 12.67 -19.29
N ASN A 123 15.70 12.25 -18.91
CA ASN A 123 14.62 11.87 -19.82
C ASN A 123 13.57 12.98 -19.99
N LYS A 124 13.81 14.21 -19.51
CA LYS A 124 12.82 15.28 -19.48
C LYS A 124 12.23 15.64 -20.85
N ASP A 125 13.02 15.48 -21.91
CA ASP A 125 12.63 15.82 -23.29
C ASP A 125 12.07 14.59 -24.05
N VAL A 126 12.01 13.40 -23.41
CA VAL A 126 11.46 12.18 -24.00
C VAL A 126 9.93 12.24 -23.96
N LYS A 127 9.28 11.90 -25.08
CA LYS A 127 7.81 11.78 -25.12
C LYS A 127 7.32 10.63 -24.23
N CYS A 128 6.24 10.86 -23.50
CA CYS A 128 5.70 9.90 -22.54
C CYS A 128 5.33 8.55 -23.17
N LYS A 129 4.93 8.52 -24.45
CA LYS A 129 4.67 7.27 -25.18
C LYS A 129 5.90 6.34 -25.32
N ASN A 130 7.10 6.89 -25.19
CA ASN A 130 8.36 6.16 -25.33
C ASN A 130 8.94 5.73 -23.98
N LEU A 131 8.25 5.99 -22.86
CA LEU A 131 8.67 5.61 -21.53
C LEU A 131 8.34 4.14 -21.22
N SER A 132 9.19 3.48 -20.44
CA SER A 132 8.86 2.18 -19.85
C SER A 132 7.75 2.31 -18.80
N GLY A 133 7.13 1.20 -18.40
CA GLY A 133 6.13 1.19 -17.34
C GLY A 133 6.65 1.77 -16.02
N GLY A 134 7.88 1.41 -15.64
CA GLY A 134 8.55 1.96 -14.46
C GLY A 134 8.82 3.46 -14.57
N MET A 135 9.24 3.95 -15.74
CA MET A 135 9.41 5.39 -15.98
C MET A 135 8.09 6.14 -15.89
N ILE A 136 6.98 5.59 -16.40
CA ILE A 136 5.64 6.17 -16.28
C ILE A 136 5.23 6.26 -14.79
N ARG A 137 5.48 5.22 -14.00
CA ARG A 137 5.19 5.24 -12.56
C ARG A 137 6.04 6.30 -11.83
N ARG A 138 7.33 6.41 -12.13
CA ARG A 138 8.22 7.45 -11.58
C ARG A 138 7.76 8.86 -11.96
N LEU A 139 7.29 9.06 -13.19
CA LEU A 139 6.66 10.32 -13.60
C LEU A 139 5.39 10.62 -12.78
N GLY A 140 4.58 9.60 -12.51
CA GLY A 140 3.42 9.72 -11.61
C GLY A 140 3.80 10.18 -10.20
N ILE A 141 4.90 9.64 -9.63
CA ILE A 141 5.42 10.10 -8.33
C ILE A 141 5.87 11.56 -8.43
N ALA A 142 6.67 11.92 -9.44
CA ALA A 142 7.10 13.31 -9.64
C ALA A 142 5.90 14.27 -9.65
N GLN A 143 4.81 13.87 -10.33
CA GLN A 143 3.57 14.64 -10.36
C GLN A 143 2.90 14.74 -8.98
N THR A 144 2.99 13.70 -8.12
CA THR A 144 2.44 13.77 -6.75
C THR A 144 3.25 14.72 -5.87
N LEU A 145 4.57 14.75 -6.04
CA LEU A 145 5.49 15.60 -5.27
C LEU A 145 5.42 17.07 -5.65
N LEU A 146 5.01 17.37 -6.89
CA LEU A 146 4.96 18.73 -7.42
C LEU A 146 3.98 19.61 -6.62
N GLY A 147 4.42 20.80 -6.20
CA GLY A 147 3.63 21.76 -5.44
C GLY A 147 3.71 21.55 -3.92
N SER A 148 4.70 20.80 -3.44
CA SER A 148 4.91 20.52 -2.00
C SER A 148 3.62 20.09 -1.33
N PRO A 149 3.19 18.83 -1.53
CA PRO A 149 1.94 18.33 -0.99
C PRO A 149 1.96 18.28 0.55
N ASP A 150 0.80 18.41 1.17
CA ASP A 150 0.59 18.25 2.60
C ASP A 150 0.30 16.78 2.96
N VAL A 151 -0.13 15.98 1.97
CA VAL A 151 -0.46 14.54 2.09
C VAL A 151 -0.14 13.85 0.77
N ILE A 152 0.50 12.68 0.82
CA ILE A 152 0.73 11.82 -0.35
C ILE A 152 -0.10 10.55 -0.23
N ILE A 153 -0.83 10.22 -1.29
CA ILE A 153 -1.65 9.00 -1.36
C ILE A 153 -1.33 8.28 -2.67
N LEU A 154 -0.94 6.99 -2.57
CA LEU A 154 -0.50 6.18 -3.68
C LEU A 154 -1.33 4.88 -3.72
N ASP A 155 -2.21 4.76 -4.70
CA ASP A 155 -3.09 3.59 -4.84
C ASP A 155 -2.44 2.55 -5.74
N GLU A 156 -2.04 1.41 -5.16
CA GLU A 156 -1.36 0.29 -5.83
C GLU A 156 -0.15 0.74 -6.68
N PRO A 157 0.80 1.52 -6.13
CA PRO A 157 1.82 2.20 -6.93
C PRO A 157 2.82 1.27 -7.62
N VAL A 158 3.01 0.05 -7.13
CA VAL A 158 4.02 -0.91 -7.64
C VAL A 158 3.43 -2.03 -8.50
N VAL A 159 2.13 -2.03 -8.73
CA VAL A 159 1.47 -3.04 -9.56
C VAL A 159 1.97 -2.97 -11.01
N GLY A 160 2.36 -4.13 -11.56
CA GLY A 160 2.86 -4.24 -12.93
C GLY A 160 4.30 -3.80 -13.12
N LEU A 161 5.03 -3.48 -12.05
CA LEU A 161 6.47 -3.24 -12.08
C LEU A 161 7.24 -4.56 -11.88
N ASP A 162 8.40 -4.68 -12.53
CA ASP A 162 9.36 -5.72 -12.23
C ASP A 162 10.02 -5.51 -10.84
N PRO A 163 10.73 -6.52 -10.29
CA PRO A 163 11.32 -6.42 -8.96
C PRO A 163 12.29 -5.23 -8.80
N ASP A 164 13.11 -4.96 -9.82
CA ASP A 164 14.10 -3.87 -9.77
C ASP A 164 13.42 -2.49 -9.72
N GLU A 165 12.38 -2.30 -10.53
CA GLU A 165 11.60 -1.04 -10.52
C GLU A 165 10.82 -0.87 -9.21
N ARG A 166 10.36 -1.97 -8.57
CA ARG A 166 9.72 -1.91 -7.24
C ARG A 166 10.73 -1.44 -6.19
N MET A 167 11.92 -2.02 -6.17
CA MET A 167 12.98 -1.60 -5.24
C MET A 167 13.30 -0.11 -5.41
N ARG A 168 13.49 0.35 -6.65
CA ARG A 168 13.72 1.78 -6.94
C ARG A 168 12.57 2.66 -6.47
N PHE A 169 11.33 2.21 -6.64
CA PHE A 169 10.16 2.93 -6.15
C PHE A 169 10.21 3.07 -4.62
N MET A 170 10.50 1.98 -3.89
CA MET A 170 10.60 2.01 -2.43
C MET A 170 11.74 2.93 -1.95
N GLU A 171 12.88 2.94 -2.63
CA GLU A 171 13.98 3.86 -2.35
C GLU A 171 13.55 5.32 -2.54
N ILE A 172 12.82 5.63 -3.61
CA ILE A 172 12.28 6.99 -3.83
C ILE A 172 11.36 7.38 -2.67
N ILE A 173 10.38 6.52 -2.30
CA ILE A 173 9.47 6.81 -1.17
C ILE A 173 10.25 7.00 0.13
N LYS A 174 11.27 6.18 0.39
CA LYS A 174 12.14 6.30 1.57
C LYS A 174 12.98 7.58 1.57
N SER A 175 13.41 8.04 0.39
CA SER A 175 14.22 9.26 0.25
C SER A 175 13.38 10.54 0.39
N ILE A 176 12.07 10.46 0.25
CA ILE A 176 11.15 11.59 0.47
C ILE A 176 11.13 11.90 1.97
N GLN A 177 12.04 12.75 2.41
CA GLN A 177 12.12 13.23 3.79
C GLN A 177 11.07 14.34 4.03
N LEU A 178 9.80 14.00 3.91
CA LEU A 178 8.71 14.93 4.17
C LEU A 178 8.09 14.60 5.52
N ASP A 179 7.90 15.64 6.35
CA ASP A 179 7.15 15.54 7.61
C ASP A 179 5.64 15.66 7.34
N ILE A 180 5.12 14.71 6.54
CA ILE A 180 3.72 14.62 6.12
C ILE A 180 3.23 13.17 6.11
N PRO A 181 1.92 12.93 6.19
CA PRO A 181 1.35 11.59 6.00
C PRO A 181 1.60 11.07 4.58
N ILE A 182 2.12 9.85 4.47
CA ILE A 182 2.23 9.11 3.21
C ILE A 182 1.40 7.85 3.37
N ILE A 183 0.38 7.67 2.55
CA ILE A 183 -0.52 6.52 2.59
C ILE A 183 -0.40 5.78 1.26
N PHE A 184 -0.03 4.51 1.27
CA PHE A 184 -0.02 3.70 0.06
C PHE A 184 -0.77 2.39 0.25
N SER A 185 -1.40 1.89 -0.81
CA SER A 185 -1.99 0.56 -0.83
C SER A 185 -1.08 -0.42 -1.54
N THR A 186 -1.04 -1.64 -1.06
CA THR A 186 -0.38 -2.75 -1.75
C THR A 186 -1.01 -4.08 -1.36
N HIS A 187 -0.93 -5.05 -2.26
CA HIS A 187 -1.17 -6.45 -1.99
C HIS A 187 0.14 -7.27 -2.00
N ILE A 188 1.27 -6.63 -2.29
CA ILE A 188 2.61 -7.24 -2.32
C ILE A 188 3.25 -6.97 -0.95
N ILE A 189 3.30 -8.02 -0.13
CA ILE A 189 3.66 -7.91 1.28
C ILE A 189 5.18 -7.74 1.46
N ASP A 190 5.98 -8.34 0.60
CA ASP A 190 7.44 -8.30 0.67
C ASP A 190 8.02 -6.88 0.54
N ASP A 191 7.36 -6.05 -0.28
CA ASP A 191 7.80 -4.67 -0.53
C ASP A 191 7.65 -3.77 0.70
N ILE A 192 6.81 -4.14 1.67
CA ILE A 192 6.45 -3.30 2.81
C ILE A 192 7.57 -3.23 3.85
N SER A 193 8.29 -4.33 4.05
CA SER A 193 9.29 -4.45 5.12
C SER A 193 10.41 -3.41 5.01
N SER A 194 10.78 -3.01 3.80
CA SER A 194 11.85 -2.03 3.53
C SER A 194 11.52 -0.60 3.99
N LEU A 195 10.24 -0.22 4.04
CA LEU A 195 9.77 1.10 4.45
C LEU A 195 9.45 1.20 5.94
N SER A 196 9.35 0.06 6.65
CA SER A 196 8.93 -0.01 8.05
C SER A 196 7.71 0.87 8.39
N PRO A 197 6.62 0.78 7.60
CA PRO A 197 5.45 1.63 7.80
C PRO A 197 4.59 1.17 8.97
N GLU A 198 3.62 2.02 9.37
CA GLU A 198 2.46 1.58 10.13
C GLU A 198 1.52 0.78 9.20
N ILE A 199 1.20 -0.44 9.58
CA ILE A 199 0.34 -1.34 8.84
C ILE A 199 -1.13 -1.07 9.19
N ILE A 200 -1.97 -0.86 8.18
CA ILE A 200 -3.43 -0.79 8.32
C ILE A 200 -4.02 -1.95 7.52
N PHE A 201 -4.47 -2.98 8.21
CA PHE A 201 -5.02 -4.18 7.57
C PHE A 201 -6.53 -4.08 7.44
N PHE A 202 -6.99 -4.13 6.19
CA PHE A 202 -8.41 -4.05 5.82
C PHE A 202 -9.01 -5.43 5.56
N LYS A 203 -10.16 -5.70 6.18
CA LYS A 203 -10.99 -6.87 5.89
C LYS A 203 -12.46 -6.48 5.96
N ASN A 204 -13.22 -6.77 4.89
CA ASN A 204 -14.67 -6.53 4.83
C ASN A 204 -15.07 -5.08 5.19
N GLY A 205 -14.35 -4.09 4.66
CA GLY A 205 -14.64 -2.68 4.89
C GLY A 205 -14.31 -2.14 6.28
N GLN A 206 -13.59 -2.90 7.08
CA GLN A 206 -13.16 -2.54 8.43
C GLN A 206 -11.64 -2.61 8.57
N ILE A 207 -11.08 -1.81 9.48
CA ILE A 207 -9.69 -1.95 9.92
C ILE A 207 -9.67 -3.05 10.99
N LYS A 208 -9.00 -4.17 10.69
CA LYS A 208 -8.87 -5.30 11.61
C LYS A 208 -7.57 -5.33 12.37
N PHE A 209 -6.56 -4.61 11.88
CA PHE A 209 -5.29 -4.41 12.56
C PHE A 209 -4.74 -3.03 12.21
N ASN A 210 -4.11 -2.39 13.18
CA ASN A 210 -3.23 -1.25 12.99
C ASN A 210 -2.03 -1.37 13.93
N GLY A 211 -0.85 -1.02 13.46
CA GLY A 211 0.38 -1.08 14.24
C GLY A 211 1.63 -1.19 13.37
N SER A 212 2.79 -1.32 14.02
CA SER A 212 4.05 -1.47 13.30
C SER A 212 4.15 -2.80 12.56
N SER A 213 5.06 -2.87 11.57
CA SER A 213 5.35 -4.12 10.85
C SER A 213 5.73 -5.27 11.80
N SER A 214 6.47 -5.00 12.88
CA SER A 214 6.81 -6.03 13.87
C SER A 214 5.58 -6.53 14.62
N GLN A 215 4.69 -5.63 15.06
CA GLN A 215 3.44 -6.01 15.72
C GLN A 215 2.52 -6.81 14.80
N PHE A 216 2.53 -6.50 13.49
CA PHE A 216 1.77 -7.26 12.50
C PHE A 216 2.30 -8.69 12.40
N ILE A 217 3.61 -8.88 12.27
CA ILE A 217 4.27 -10.20 12.26
C ILE A 217 3.96 -10.97 13.56
N ASP A 218 4.08 -10.30 14.70
CA ASP A 218 3.83 -10.90 16.01
C ASP A 218 2.39 -11.41 16.20
N SER A 219 1.42 -10.93 15.39
CA SER A 219 0.04 -11.44 15.43
C SER A 219 -0.06 -12.94 15.09
N ALA A 220 0.90 -13.47 14.32
CA ALA A 220 0.99 -14.90 13.98
C ALA A 220 1.95 -15.70 14.85
N LYS A 221 2.53 -15.11 15.90
CA LYS A 221 3.48 -15.79 16.80
C LYS A 221 2.83 -16.97 17.52
N GLY A 222 3.51 -18.11 17.52
CA GLY A 222 2.99 -19.36 18.08
C GLY A 222 1.83 -19.95 17.24
N LYS A 223 1.73 -19.59 15.96
CA LYS A 223 0.74 -20.08 15.00
C LYS A 223 1.38 -20.65 13.73
N VAL A 224 2.71 -20.57 13.61
CA VAL A 224 3.46 -20.97 12.41
C VAL A 224 4.47 -22.04 12.77
N TYR A 225 4.40 -23.15 12.04
CA TYR A 225 5.19 -24.35 12.35
C TYR A 225 5.82 -24.95 11.12
N LEU A 226 6.95 -25.66 11.27
CA LEU A 226 7.40 -26.66 10.32
C LEU A 226 6.78 -28.01 10.69
N CYS A 227 6.27 -28.71 9.69
CA CYS A 227 5.59 -29.99 9.83
C CYS A 227 6.16 -30.98 8.80
N PRO A 228 6.58 -32.19 9.23
CA PRO A 228 6.94 -33.26 8.32
C PRO A 228 5.75 -33.64 7.41
N ARG A 229 6.04 -34.02 6.16
CA ARG A 229 5.01 -34.39 5.17
C ARG A 229 4.09 -35.51 5.66
N GLU A 230 4.67 -36.51 6.32
CA GLU A 230 3.95 -37.69 6.84
C GLU A 230 2.94 -37.32 7.95
N ASP A 231 3.21 -36.25 8.71
CA ASP A 231 2.36 -35.80 9.82
C ASP A 231 1.38 -34.70 9.43
N LEU A 232 1.48 -34.16 8.22
CA LEU A 232 0.64 -33.03 7.78
C LEU A 232 -0.87 -33.33 7.87
N GLY A 233 -1.27 -34.57 7.64
CA GLY A 233 -2.67 -35.01 7.77
C GLY A 233 -3.22 -35.04 9.19
N LYS A 234 -2.33 -35.03 10.20
CA LYS A 234 -2.71 -35.05 11.62
C LYS A 234 -3.06 -33.66 12.14
N VAL A 235 -2.61 -32.58 11.47
CA VAL A 235 -2.88 -31.19 11.86
C VAL A 235 -4.24 -30.77 11.35
N LYS A 236 -5.27 -30.83 12.20
CA LYS A 236 -6.67 -30.49 11.85
C LYS A 236 -6.94 -28.98 11.86
N GLU A 237 -6.30 -28.23 12.77
CA GLU A 237 -6.50 -26.80 13.00
C GLU A 237 -5.72 -25.91 12.05
N ARG A 238 -5.18 -26.48 10.97
CA ARG A 238 -4.41 -25.69 10.00
C ARG A 238 -5.32 -24.83 9.14
N ILE A 239 -4.96 -23.55 9.01
CA ILE A 239 -5.53 -22.63 8.03
C ILE A 239 -5.02 -23.00 6.64
N THR A 240 -3.70 -23.14 6.51
CA THR A 240 -3.03 -23.51 5.27
C THR A 240 -1.71 -24.21 5.53
N SER A 241 -1.14 -24.79 4.47
CA SER A 241 0.20 -25.36 4.48
C SER A 241 0.91 -25.05 3.18
N ILE A 242 2.15 -24.61 3.25
CA ILE A 242 3.01 -24.23 2.13
C ILE A 242 4.19 -25.21 2.08
N LYS A 243 4.44 -25.81 0.92
CA LYS A 243 5.55 -26.76 0.74
C LYS A 243 6.87 -26.02 0.74
N ILE A 244 7.76 -26.34 1.67
CA ILE A 244 9.12 -25.77 1.76
C ILE A 244 10.13 -26.68 1.05
N SER A 245 10.00 -28.00 1.26
CA SER A 245 10.85 -29.01 0.65
C SER A 245 10.05 -30.28 0.33
N GLU A 246 10.71 -31.32 -0.19
CA GLU A 246 10.01 -32.60 -0.46
C GLU A 246 9.35 -33.19 0.79
N ASN A 247 9.96 -33.00 1.95
CA ASN A 247 9.56 -33.63 3.20
C ASN A 247 9.07 -32.65 4.28
N THR A 248 9.01 -31.34 4.01
CA THR A 248 8.68 -30.33 5.02
C THR A 248 7.67 -29.33 4.49
N TYR A 249 6.68 -29.03 5.33
CA TYR A 249 5.67 -28.01 5.08
C TYR A 249 5.73 -26.92 6.16
N ARG A 250 5.53 -25.68 5.74
CA ARG A 250 5.21 -24.56 6.64
C ARG A 250 3.69 -24.59 6.87
N VAL A 251 3.28 -24.69 8.10
CA VAL A 251 1.86 -24.78 8.50
C VAL A 251 1.49 -23.53 9.27
N ILE A 252 0.37 -22.90 8.89
CA ILE A 252 -0.23 -21.78 9.61
C ILE A 252 -1.53 -22.29 10.22
N ALA A 253 -1.66 -22.15 11.54
CA ALA A 253 -2.78 -22.68 12.32
C ALA A 253 -3.66 -21.58 12.90
N SER A 254 -4.92 -21.85 13.14
CA SER A 254 -5.87 -20.92 13.77
C SER A 254 -5.57 -20.72 15.26
N ASN A 255 -5.00 -21.74 15.90
CA ASN A 255 -4.67 -21.76 17.33
C ASN A 255 -3.22 -22.20 17.55
N THR A 256 -2.71 -21.96 18.74
CA THR A 256 -1.44 -22.54 19.16
C THR A 256 -1.59 -24.06 19.26
N LEU A 257 -0.69 -24.78 18.62
CA LEU A 257 -0.68 -26.24 18.56
C LEU A 257 0.42 -26.81 19.45
N ASN A 258 0.17 -27.98 20.02
CA ASN A 258 1.13 -28.69 20.85
C ASN A 258 1.23 -30.13 20.36
N TYR A 259 1.96 -30.35 19.27
CA TYR A 259 2.28 -31.67 18.74
C TYR A 259 3.79 -31.81 18.71
N ASP A 260 4.31 -32.94 19.21
CA ASP A 260 5.77 -33.20 19.30
C ASP A 260 6.50 -33.16 17.97
N PHE A 261 5.80 -33.41 16.87
CA PHE A 261 6.35 -33.37 15.52
C PHE A 261 6.32 -31.98 14.86
N LEU A 262 5.72 -30.98 15.50
CA LEU A 262 5.71 -29.60 15.03
C LEU A 262 6.87 -28.81 15.64
N GLN A 263 7.60 -28.10 14.79
CA GLN A 263 8.60 -27.14 15.21
C GLN A 263 8.05 -25.73 15.06
N ASP A 264 7.90 -25.01 16.19
CA ASP A 264 7.53 -23.60 16.18
C ASP A 264 8.61 -22.77 15.48
N ILE A 265 8.22 -21.87 14.59
CA ILE A 265 9.14 -21.00 13.86
C ILE A 265 8.68 -19.54 13.92
N THR A 266 9.65 -18.64 13.77
CA THR A 266 9.35 -17.20 13.70
C THR A 266 8.50 -16.91 12.46
N PRO A 267 7.33 -16.26 12.65
CA PRO A 267 6.48 -15.87 11.51
C PRO A 267 7.13 -14.79 10.67
N CYS A 268 6.73 -14.72 9.41
CA CYS A 268 7.02 -13.61 8.50
C CYS A 268 5.75 -12.78 8.24
N MET A 269 5.89 -11.75 7.42
CA MET A 269 4.79 -10.84 7.08
C MET A 269 3.63 -11.57 6.37
N GLU A 270 3.95 -12.52 5.49
CA GLU A 270 2.96 -13.34 4.78
C GLU A 270 2.17 -14.25 5.70
N ASP A 271 2.83 -14.84 6.70
CA ASP A 271 2.15 -15.69 7.69
C ASP A 271 1.10 -14.90 8.47
N ALA A 272 1.45 -13.70 8.90
CA ALA A 272 0.55 -12.79 9.60
C ALA A 272 -0.64 -12.39 8.72
N TYR A 273 -0.37 -12.11 7.45
CA TYR A 273 -1.43 -11.80 6.48
C TYR A 273 -2.40 -12.97 6.29
N ILE A 274 -1.88 -14.19 6.13
CA ILE A 274 -2.69 -15.40 6.00
C ILE A 274 -3.49 -15.65 7.29
N PHE A 275 -2.83 -15.53 8.45
CA PHE A 275 -3.46 -15.72 9.74
C PHE A 275 -4.63 -14.76 9.97
N LEU A 276 -4.48 -13.47 9.67
CA LEU A 276 -5.54 -12.48 9.80
C LEU A 276 -6.67 -12.63 8.77
N ASN A 277 -6.39 -13.30 7.64
CA ASN A 277 -7.38 -13.64 6.61
C ASN A 277 -8.00 -15.04 6.78
N GLN A 278 -7.79 -15.74 7.88
CA GLN A 278 -8.16 -17.14 8.08
C GLN A 278 -9.62 -17.53 7.70
N ASP A 279 -10.55 -16.58 7.74
CA ASP A 279 -11.96 -16.78 7.36
C ASP A 279 -12.21 -16.52 5.86
N ASP A 280 -11.20 -16.09 5.10
CA ASP A 280 -11.33 -15.76 3.68
C ASP A 280 -10.76 -16.91 2.81
N TRP A 281 -11.65 -17.81 2.39
CA TRP A 281 -11.30 -18.97 1.59
C TRP A 281 -10.63 -18.63 0.24
N TYR A 282 -10.94 -17.47 -0.33
CA TYR A 282 -10.35 -17.01 -1.60
C TYR A 282 -8.88 -16.65 -1.43
N VAL A 283 -8.54 -15.96 -0.36
CA VAL A 283 -7.14 -15.62 -0.02
C VAL A 283 -6.32 -16.88 0.21
N ILE A 284 -6.84 -17.82 0.99
CA ILE A 284 -6.19 -19.12 1.25
C ILE A 284 -5.93 -19.89 -0.06
N ARG A 285 -6.86 -19.82 -1.00
CA ARG A 285 -6.73 -20.48 -2.31
C ARG A 285 -5.67 -19.84 -3.21
N LEU A 286 -5.51 -18.50 -3.19
CA LEU A 286 -4.49 -17.81 -3.96
C LEU A 286 -3.08 -18.25 -3.54
N PHE A 287 -2.83 -18.41 -2.26
CA PHE A 287 -1.55 -18.92 -1.76
C PHE A 287 -1.35 -20.41 -2.09
N LYS A 288 -2.40 -21.22 -2.19
CA LYS A 288 -2.31 -22.61 -2.65
C LYS A 288 -1.99 -22.77 -4.13
N ILE A 289 -2.38 -21.80 -4.97
CA ILE A 289 -2.11 -21.81 -6.42
C ILE A 289 -0.66 -21.40 -6.71
N ASN A 290 -0.09 -20.51 -5.90
CA ASN A 290 1.29 -20.06 -6.02
C ASN A 290 2.32 -21.16 -5.59
N ASP A 291 1.91 -22.23 -4.93
CA ASP A 291 2.77 -23.41 -4.66
C ASP A 291 3.39 -24.05 -5.94
N PHE A 292 2.92 -23.68 -7.14
CA PHE A 292 3.49 -24.14 -8.41
C PHE A 292 4.61 -23.23 -8.96
N TYR A 293 4.83 -22.04 -8.39
CA TYR A 293 5.83 -21.05 -8.90
C TYR A 293 7.10 -20.88 -8.06
N ILE A 294 7.20 -21.57 -6.92
CA ILE A 294 8.47 -21.66 -6.17
C ILE A 294 9.17 -22.98 -6.54
N LYS A 295 9.33 -23.24 -7.82
CA LYS A 295 10.35 -24.13 -8.37
C LYS A 295 11.24 -23.27 -9.24
N GLU A 296 12.46 -23.05 -8.78
CA GLU A 296 13.59 -22.36 -9.40
C GLU A 296 13.86 -20.96 -8.82
N ILE A 297 14.50 -20.95 -7.65
CA ILE A 297 15.71 -20.16 -7.38
C ILE A 297 16.55 -21.02 -6.43
#